data_6ca8b7e0afea26ddc3922892ccc16397
#
_entry.id   6ca8b7e0afea26ddc3922892ccc16397
#
_cell.length_a   1.000
_cell.length_b   1.000
_cell.length_c   1.000
_cell.angle_alpha   90.00
_cell.angle_beta   90.00
_cell.angle_gamma   90.00
#
_symmetry.space_group_name_H-M   'P 1'
#
loop_
_entity.id
_entity.type
_entity.pdbx_description
1 polymer ?
#
loop_
_entity_poly.entity_id
_entity_poly.type
_entity_poly.pdbx_seq_one_letter_code
_entity_poly.pdbx_strand_id
1 'polypeptide(L)'
;MKWLKSNTINLLTFLGTIFTIIGVNISQLFEKPIQSWIVFGLLCFLILFCSFRVYLVTRDSMKKQYSNGYLTIASFFKYSTFDGKTSTYEQFRHIQVKTFCKGCFEHRFIWTGTNNPQILSELQQVGEIHYGEDDFGNKYHRVKLTPARSLVYNECDVLHTKAIVENDDAKPFLAQYVKEPIRFINFKIELYHATDLYACEAKITRKPIDKPNANEQHIASVKFDYPTKSFTYTIIEPEAGFVYKINWEKPSL
;
A
#
# COMPACT_ATOMS: atom_id res chain seq x y z
N MET A 1 10.70 6.31 22.59
CA MET A 1 11.97 6.34 23.33
C MET A 1 11.85 6.24 24.85
N LYS A 2 10.93 6.96 25.55
CA LYS A 2 10.74 6.87 27.02
C LYS A 2 10.39 5.46 27.52
N TRP A 3 9.56 4.72 26.81
CA TRP A 3 9.14 3.35 27.15
C TRP A 3 10.29 2.32 27.07
N LEU A 4 11.16 2.43 26.06
CA LEU A 4 12.36 1.58 25.95
C LEU A 4 13.30 1.78 27.14
N LYS A 5 13.52 3.03 27.56
CA LYS A 5 14.37 3.37 28.70
C LYS A 5 13.87 2.78 30.01
N SER A 6 12.55 2.89 30.28
CA SER A 6 11.93 2.35 31.49
C SER A 6 12.02 0.81 31.56
N ASN A 7 11.72 0.11 30.45
CA ASN A 7 11.77 -1.34 30.43
C ASN A 7 13.18 -1.93 30.43
N THR A 8 14.15 -1.21 29.88
CA THR A 8 15.56 -1.64 29.92
C THR A 8 16.10 -1.55 31.35
N ILE A 9 15.75 -0.47 32.09
CA ILE A 9 16.14 -0.32 33.50
C ILE A 9 15.53 -1.45 34.34
N ASN A 10 14.24 -1.74 34.18
CA ASN A 10 13.57 -2.82 34.92
C ASN A 10 14.16 -4.19 34.61
N LEU A 11 14.56 -4.43 33.35
CA LEU A 11 15.23 -5.68 32.96
C LEU A 11 16.62 -5.81 33.58
N LEU A 12 17.41 -4.75 33.55
CA LEU A 12 18.73 -4.71 34.18
C LEU A 12 18.66 -4.91 35.69
N THR A 13 17.65 -4.30 36.35
CA THR A 13 17.41 -4.47 37.78
C THR A 13 17.00 -5.91 38.09
N PHE A 14 16.09 -6.51 37.32
CA PHE A 14 15.68 -7.90 37.46
C PHE A 14 16.84 -8.87 37.29
N LEU A 15 17.71 -8.66 36.31
CA LEU A 15 18.92 -9.46 36.11
C LEU A 15 19.93 -9.30 37.23
N GLY A 16 20.16 -8.08 37.69
CA GLY A 16 21.01 -7.82 38.84
C GLY A 16 20.52 -8.58 40.08
N THR A 17 19.20 -8.57 40.31
CA THR A 17 18.58 -9.32 41.41
C THR A 17 18.77 -10.84 41.26
N ILE A 18 18.61 -11.40 40.06
CA ILE A 18 18.85 -12.80 39.77
C ILE A 18 20.31 -13.19 40.06
N PHE A 19 21.26 -12.41 39.55
CA PHE A 19 22.69 -12.65 39.81
C PHE A 19 23.03 -12.59 41.31
N THR A 20 22.40 -11.69 42.04
CA THR A 20 22.59 -11.56 43.50
C THR A 20 21.98 -12.77 44.23
N ILE A 21 20.78 -13.25 43.83
CA ILE A 21 20.09 -14.40 44.44
C ILE A 21 20.86 -15.71 44.19
N ILE A 22 21.46 -15.87 43.00
CA ILE A 22 22.22 -17.07 42.64
C ILE A 22 23.59 -17.08 43.35
N GLY A 23 23.96 -15.97 44.00
CA GLY A 23 25.23 -15.90 44.77
C GLY A 23 26.47 -16.04 43.88
N VAL A 24 26.35 -15.64 42.61
CA VAL A 24 27.43 -15.75 41.63
C VAL A 24 28.51 -14.72 41.95
N ASN A 25 29.52 -15.16 42.63
CA ASN A 25 30.73 -14.36 42.81
C ASN A 25 31.57 -14.49 41.51
N ILE A 26 31.72 -13.41 40.79
CA ILE A 26 32.41 -13.37 39.48
C ILE A 26 33.82 -13.97 39.56
N SER A 27 34.50 -13.84 40.71
CA SER A 27 35.82 -14.42 40.94
C SER A 27 35.79 -15.97 41.02
N GLN A 28 34.67 -16.58 41.37
CA GLN A 28 34.55 -18.04 41.51
C GLN A 28 33.96 -18.69 40.23
N LEU A 29 33.52 -17.92 39.28
CA LEU A 29 32.90 -18.40 38.03
C LEU A 29 33.88 -19.25 37.20
N PHE A 30 35.18 -19.00 37.30
CA PHE A 30 36.20 -19.75 36.57
C PHE A 30 36.71 -20.98 37.29
N GLU A 31 36.42 -21.14 38.60
CA GLU A 31 36.87 -22.26 39.38
C GLU A 31 35.91 -23.45 39.38
N LYS A 32 34.60 -23.20 39.07
CA LYS A 32 33.56 -24.25 39.04
C LYS A 32 32.92 -24.37 37.67
N PRO A 33 33.20 -25.39 36.87
CA PRO A 33 32.71 -25.53 35.51
C PRO A 33 31.18 -25.53 35.42
N ILE A 34 30.45 -26.08 36.38
CA ILE A 34 28.99 -26.10 36.42
C ILE A 34 28.40 -24.69 36.52
N GLN A 35 28.99 -23.82 37.33
CA GLN A 35 28.52 -22.45 37.49
C GLN A 35 28.76 -21.63 36.23
N SER A 36 29.86 -21.84 35.52
CA SER A 36 30.14 -21.23 34.23
C SER A 36 29.08 -21.59 33.17
N TRP A 37 28.66 -22.83 33.11
CA TRP A 37 27.59 -23.29 32.19
C TRP A 37 26.24 -22.67 32.52
N ILE A 38 25.89 -22.53 33.80
CA ILE A 38 24.65 -21.90 34.25
C ILE A 38 24.64 -20.41 33.81
N VAL A 39 25.74 -19.69 34.06
CA VAL A 39 25.85 -18.27 33.66
C VAL A 39 25.81 -18.11 32.15
N PHE A 40 26.49 -18.98 31.39
CA PHE A 40 26.43 -18.98 29.93
C PHE A 40 25.01 -19.22 29.43
N GLY A 41 24.30 -20.20 30.00
CA GLY A 41 22.90 -20.49 29.65
C GLY A 41 21.97 -19.32 29.94
N LEU A 42 22.13 -18.64 31.09
CA LEU A 42 21.38 -17.42 31.43
C LEU A 42 21.66 -16.28 30.46
N LEU A 43 22.92 -16.11 30.07
CA LEU A 43 23.33 -15.06 29.12
C LEU A 43 22.73 -15.31 27.72
N CYS A 44 22.78 -16.56 27.25
CA CYS A 44 22.13 -16.97 26.00
C CYS A 44 20.61 -16.74 26.05
N PHE A 45 19.96 -17.13 27.13
CA PHE A 45 18.52 -16.90 27.34
C PHE A 45 18.20 -15.39 27.31
N LEU A 46 19.00 -14.58 27.96
CA LEU A 46 18.85 -13.13 27.97
C LEU A 46 18.94 -12.53 26.56
N ILE A 47 19.98 -12.93 25.82
CA ILE A 47 20.18 -12.45 24.44
C ILE A 47 18.97 -12.82 23.57
N LEU A 48 18.50 -14.07 23.67
CA LEU A 48 17.32 -14.53 22.94
C LEU A 48 16.04 -13.77 23.33
N PHE A 49 15.86 -13.54 24.64
CA PHE A 49 14.71 -12.79 25.15
C PHE A 49 14.75 -11.32 24.69
N CYS A 50 15.89 -10.65 24.79
CA CYS A 50 16.05 -9.29 24.31
C CYS A 50 15.82 -9.21 22.80
N SER A 51 16.38 -10.12 22.03
CA SER A 51 16.19 -10.19 20.57
C SER A 51 14.72 -10.39 20.22
N PHE A 52 14.03 -11.28 20.92
CA PHE A 52 12.59 -11.50 20.73
C PHE A 52 11.75 -10.27 21.08
N ARG A 53 12.08 -9.55 22.15
CA ARG A 53 11.41 -8.30 22.53
C ARG A 53 11.62 -7.20 21.48
N VAL A 54 12.85 -7.03 21.00
CA VAL A 54 13.17 -6.09 19.92
C VAL A 54 12.38 -6.44 18.66
N TYR A 55 12.33 -7.73 18.30
CA TYR A 55 11.53 -8.21 17.18
C TYR A 55 10.05 -7.83 17.30
N LEU A 56 9.42 -8.10 18.47
CA LEU A 56 8.00 -7.78 18.71
C LEU A 56 7.74 -6.27 18.58
N VAL A 57 8.56 -5.43 19.22
CA VAL A 57 8.41 -3.98 19.18
C VAL A 57 8.57 -3.44 17.76
N THR A 58 9.57 -3.93 17.03
CA THR A 58 9.80 -3.54 15.64
C THR A 58 8.64 -3.95 14.74
N ARG A 59 8.16 -5.19 14.88
CA ARG A 59 7.00 -5.70 14.13
C ARG A 59 5.75 -4.85 14.37
N ASP A 60 5.46 -4.53 15.63
CA ASP A 60 4.25 -3.77 15.98
C ASP A 60 4.37 -2.30 15.54
N SER A 61 5.56 -1.72 15.56
CA SER A 61 5.82 -0.39 15.01
C SER A 61 5.60 -0.36 13.49
N MET A 62 6.14 -1.37 12.78
CA MET A 62 5.93 -1.51 11.33
C MET A 62 4.45 -1.67 10.97
N LYS A 63 3.69 -2.49 11.71
CA LYS A 63 2.25 -2.65 11.49
C LYS A 63 1.47 -1.35 11.69
N LYS A 64 1.86 -0.52 12.66
CA LYS A 64 1.24 0.80 12.88
C LYS A 64 1.56 1.77 11.76
N GLN A 65 2.79 1.77 11.28
CA GLN A 65 3.25 2.69 10.23
C GLN A 65 2.77 2.26 8.84
N TYR A 66 2.76 0.95 8.56
CA TYR A 66 2.38 0.38 7.26
C TYR A 66 1.25 -0.63 7.45
N SER A 67 0.02 -0.13 7.54
CA SER A 67 -1.17 -0.97 7.82
C SER A 67 -1.37 -2.08 6.79
N ASN A 68 -1.02 -1.83 5.53
CA ASN A 68 -1.09 -2.80 4.44
C ASN A 68 0.15 -3.72 4.38
N GLY A 69 1.17 -3.47 5.20
CA GLY A 69 2.43 -4.21 5.22
C GLY A 69 3.37 -3.90 4.05
N TYR A 70 3.11 -2.84 3.30
CA TYR A 70 3.97 -2.33 2.22
C TYR A 70 3.78 -0.83 2.04
N LEU A 71 4.79 -0.17 1.50
CA LEU A 71 4.76 1.21 1.04
C LEU A 71 4.52 1.22 -0.47
N THR A 72 3.61 2.04 -0.95
CA THR A 72 3.48 2.34 -2.39
C THR A 72 4.48 3.42 -2.75
N ILE A 73 5.39 3.12 -3.66
CA ILE A 73 6.42 4.07 -4.15
C ILE A 73 5.84 4.94 -5.25
N ALA A 74 5.15 4.29 -6.20
CA ALA A 74 4.56 4.94 -7.37
C ALA A 74 3.28 4.22 -7.80
N SER A 75 2.37 4.97 -8.43
CA SER A 75 1.14 4.42 -9.01
C SER A 75 0.94 4.94 -10.42
N PHE A 76 0.67 4.03 -11.34
CA PHE A 76 0.32 4.32 -12.73
C PHE A 76 -1.09 3.82 -12.98
N PHE A 77 -1.95 4.69 -13.46
CA PHE A 77 -3.31 4.38 -13.84
C PHE A 77 -3.47 4.61 -15.33
N LYS A 78 -4.06 3.64 -15.99
CA LYS A 78 -4.39 3.73 -17.40
C LYS A 78 -5.86 3.37 -17.59
N TYR A 79 -6.58 4.23 -18.27
CA TYR A 79 -7.88 3.93 -18.86
C TYR A 79 -7.72 3.92 -20.37
N SER A 80 -8.29 2.95 -21.04
CA SER A 80 -8.28 2.90 -22.50
C SER A 80 -9.59 2.35 -23.04
N THR A 81 -10.07 2.91 -24.15
CA THR A 81 -11.20 2.42 -24.91
C THR A 81 -11.00 2.69 -26.40
N PHE A 82 -11.29 1.68 -27.22
CA PHE A 82 -11.19 1.77 -28.67
C PHE A 82 -12.50 2.16 -29.35
N ASP A 83 -13.62 1.72 -28.78
CA ASP A 83 -14.95 1.83 -29.37
C ASP A 83 -15.93 2.66 -28.51
N GLY A 84 -15.48 3.15 -27.36
CA GLY A 84 -16.31 3.85 -26.38
C GLY A 84 -17.27 2.96 -25.60
N LYS A 85 -17.37 1.65 -25.92
CA LYS A 85 -18.24 0.67 -25.26
C LYS A 85 -17.47 -0.26 -24.34
N THR A 86 -16.36 -0.80 -24.84
CA THR A 86 -15.49 -1.66 -24.06
C THR A 86 -14.34 -0.83 -23.50
N SER A 87 -14.19 -0.86 -22.19
CA SER A 87 -13.17 -0.10 -21.48
C SER A 87 -12.22 -1.00 -20.70
N THR A 88 -10.98 -0.60 -20.65
CA THR A 88 -9.94 -1.23 -19.83
C THR A 88 -9.42 -0.26 -18.81
N TYR A 89 -9.48 -0.62 -17.53
CA TYR A 89 -8.89 0.09 -16.40
C TYR A 89 -7.69 -0.72 -15.94
N GLU A 90 -6.51 -0.14 -16.01
CA GLU A 90 -5.26 -0.82 -15.67
C GLU A 90 -4.48 -0.01 -14.64
N GLN A 91 -3.93 -0.70 -13.65
CA GLN A 91 -3.13 -0.08 -12.61
C GLN A 91 -1.86 -0.87 -12.37
N PHE A 92 -0.73 -0.16 -12.36
CA PHE A 92 0.55 -0.65 -11.85
C PHE A 92 0.91 0.11 -10.59
N ARG A 93 1.20 -0.59 -9.50
CA ARG A 93 1.70 -0.02 -8.26
C ARG A 93 3.07 -0.58 -7.96
N HIS A 94 4.07 0.27 -7.99
CA HIS A 94 5.40 -0.06 -7.50
C HIS A 94 5.38 0.00 -5.98
N ILE A 95 5.67 -1.10 -5.33
CA ILE A 95 5.60 -1.27 -3.87
C ILE A 95 6.94 -1.67 -3.29
N GLN A 96 7.12 -1.40 -1.99
CA GLN A 96 8.20 -1.93 -1.18
C GLN A 96 7.61 -2.59 0.07
N VAL A 97 7.94 -3.86 0.29
CA VAL A 97 7.43 -4.63 1.44
C VAL A 97 8.03 -4.12 2.74
N LYS A 98 7.17 -3.91 3.73
CA LYS A 98 7.50 -3.40 5.08
C LYS A 98 7.11 -4.37 6.19
N THR A 99 6.97 -5.65 5.84
CA THR A 99 6.81 -6.77 6.78
C THR A 99 7.88 -7.81 6.52
N PHE A 100 8.11 -8.74 7.45
CA PHE A 100 9.14 -9.76 7.28
C PHE A 100 8.91 -10.64 6.05
N CYS A 101 7.65 -11.01 5.82
CA CYS A 101 7.26 -11.80 4.66
C CYS A 101 5.81 -11.47 4.29
N LYS A 102 5.53 -11.36 2.99
CA LYS A 102 4.19 -11.10 2.47
C LYS A 102 3.95 -11.88 1.16
N GLY A 103 3.04 -12.84 1.22
CA GLY A 103 2.68 -13.70 0.08
C GLY A 103 1.35 -13.33 -0.58
N CYS A 104 0.65 -12.28 -0.08
CA CYS A 104 -0.63 -11.88 -0.61
C CYS A 104 -0.85 -10.39 -0.41
N PHE A 105 -1.42 -9.74 -1.41
CA PHE A 105 -1.74 -8.31 -1.44
C PHE A 105 -3.21 -8.13 -1.73
N GLU A 106 -3.84 -7.18 -1.05
CA GLU A 106 -5.21 -6.78 -1.34
C GLU A 106 -5.20 -5.49 -2.15
N HIS A 107 -5.96 -5.49 -3.24
CA HIS A 107 -6.26 -4.32 -4.03
C HIS A 107 -7.73 -3.98 -3.89
N ARG A 108 -8.04 -2.76 -3.48
CA ARG A 108 -9.40 -2.23 -3.36
C ARG A 108 -9.57 -1.08 -4.34
N PHE A 109 -10.66 -1.11 -5.12
CA PHE A 109 -11.05 -0.01 -5.98
C PHE A 109 -12.56 0.24 -5.90
N ILE A 110 -12.95 1.50 -6.11
CA ILE A 110 -14.35 1.90 -6.16
C ILE A 110 -14.84 1.68 -7.58
N TRP A 111 -16.02 1.08 -7.68
CA TRP A 111 -16.69 0.83 -8.96
C TRP A 111 -18.03 1.55 -9.00
N THR A 112 -18.29 2.32 -10.06
CA THR A 112 -19.50 3.13 -10.22
C THR A 112 -20.41 2.66 -11.34
N GLY A 113 -19.97 1.67 -12.13
CA GLY A 113 -20.76 1.07 -13.22
C GLY A 113 -21.73 0.01 -12.72
N THR A 114 -22.69 -0.37 -13.58
CA THR A 114 -23.67 -1.43 -13.29
C THR A 114 -23.10 -2.81 -13.59
N ASN A 115 -22.29 -2.93 -14.63
CA ASN A 115 -21.66 -4.18 -15.03
C ASN A 115 -20.42 -4.48 -14.18
N ASN A 116 -20.28 -5.72 -13.72
CA ASN A 116 -19.08 -6.13 -12.98
C ASN A 116 -17.90 -6.29 -13.94
N PRO A 117 -16.74 -5.69 -13.64
CA PRO A 117 -15.54 -5.84 -14.43
C PRO A 117 -14.96 -7.24 -14.34
N GLN A 118 -14.43 -7.74 -15.44
CA GLN A 118 -13.53 -8.89 -15.44
C GLN A 118 -12.15 -8.44 -14.96
N ILE A 119 -11.66 -9.01 -13.84
CA ILE A 119 -10.41 -8.60 -13.25
C ILE A 119 -9.32 -9.63 -13.53
N LEU A 120 -8.21 -9.14 -14.08
CA LEU A 120 -7.05 -9.91 -14.50
C LEU A 120 -5.77 -9.29 -13.92
N SER A 121 -4.69 -10.06 -13.94
CA SER A 121 -3.33 -9.57 -13.72
C SER A 121 -2.36 -10.36 -14.59
N GLU A 122 -1.38 -9.69 -15.17
CA GLU A 122 -0.31 -10.32 -15.95
C GLU A 122 0.87 -10.75 -15.06
N LEU A 123 0.97 -10.17 -13.85
CA LEU A 123 2.12 -10.35 -12.95
C LEU A 123 1.80 -11.21 -11.73
N GLN A 124 0.53 -11.26 -11.30
CA GLN A 124 0.11 -12.00 -10.12
C GLN A 124 -1.06 -12.92 -10.44
N GLN A 125 -1.19 -13.96 -9.65
CA GLN A 125 -2.41 -14.76 -9.65
C GLN A 125 -3.54 -13.97 -8.97
N VAL A 126 -4.66 -13.81 -9.67
CA VAL A 126 -5.89 -13.19 -9.15
C VAL A 126 -6.68 -14.24 -8.38
N GLY A 127 -6.92 -13.98 -7.09
CA GLY A 127 -7.74 -14.83 -6.22
C GLY A 127 -9.19 -14.36 -6.18
N GLU A 128 -9.86 -14.62 -5.05
CA GLU A 128 -11.24 -14.24 -4.84
C GLU A 128 -11.46 -12.72 -4.95
N ILE A 129 -12.57 -12.36 -5.58
CA ILE A 129 -13.06 -10.99 -5.68
C ILE A 129 -14.21 -10.85 -4.70
N HIS A 130 -14.05 -9.96 -3.72
CA HIS A 130 -15.10 -9.63 -2.77
C HIS A 130 -15.76 -8.31 -3.18
N TYR A 131 -17.08 -8.33 -3.25
CA TYR A 131 -17.90 -7.16 -3.51
C TYR A 131 -18.46 -6.63 -2.18
N GLY A 132 -18.44 -5.32 -1.98
CA GLY A 132 -18.94 -4.70 -0.76
C GLY A 132 -19.37 -3.27 -1.00
N GLU A 133 -20.00 -2.69 0.02
CA GLU A 133 -20.30 -1.25 0.10
C GLU A 133 -19.54 -0.67 1.29
N ASP A 134 -19.07 0.57 1.14
CA ASP A 134 -18.50 1.31 2.26
C ASP A 134 -19.61 2.01 3.06
N ASP A 135 -19.24 2.59 4.20
CA ASP A 135 -20.18 3.30 5.10
C ASP A 135 -20.89 4.48 4.43
N PHE A 136 -20.47 4.87 3.24
CA PHE A 136 -21.04 5.95 2.41
C PHE A 136 -21.88 5.44 1.22
N GLY A 137 -22.12 4.12 1.14
CA GLY A 137 -22.87 3.49 0.05
C GLY A 137 -22.10 3.37 -1.28
N ASN A 138 -20.77 3.60 -1.29
CA ASN A 138 -19.98 3.37 -2.48
C ASN A 138 -19.66 1.89 -2.62
N LYS A 139 -19.99 1.32 -3.78
CA LYS A 139 -19.60 -0.05 -4.11
C LYS A 139 -18.09 -0.13 -4.27
N TYR A 140 -17.48 -1.15 -3.70
CA TYR A 140 -16.08 -1.44 -3.91
C TYR A 140 -15.85 -2.91 -4.24
N HIS A 141 -14.79 -3.15 -5.00
CA HIS A 141 -14.28 -4.48 -5.27
C HIS A 141 -12.93 -4.63 -4.53
N ARG A 142 -12.78 -5.74 -3.83
CA ARG A 142 -11.53 -6.12 -3.18
C ARG A 142 -11.00 -7.37 -3.86
N VAL A 143 -9.80 -7.27 -4.39
CA VAL A 143 -9.14 -8.32 -5.15
C VAL A 143 -7.91 -8.78 -4.39
N LYS A 144 -7.74 -10.09 -4.29
CA LYS A 144 -6.56 -10.71 -3.73
C LYS A 144 -5.55 -11.02 -4.83
N LEU A 145 -4.33 -10.49 -4.69
CA LEU A 145 -3.22 -10.68 -5.63
C LEU A 145 -2.14 -11.52 -4.95
N THR A 146 -1.77 -12.64 -5.56
CA THR A 146 -0.73 -13.54 -5.05
C THR A 146 0.45 -13.53 -6.04
N PRO A 147 1.63 -13.02 -5.65
CA PRO A 147 2.82 -13.08 -6.48
C PRO A 147 3.33 -14.52 -6.59
N ALA A 148 4.21 -14.79 -7.56
CA ALA A 148 4.80 -16.10 -7.78
C ALA A 148 5.58 -16.65 -6.56
N ARG A 149 6.10 -15.75 -5.71
CA ARG A 149 6.75 -16.08 -4.44
C ARG A 149 6.41 -15.04 -3.38
N SER A 150 6.53 -15.42 -2.13
CA SER A 150 6.43 -14.45 -1.02
C SER A 150 7.59 -13.46 -1.07
N LEU A 151 7.26 -12.19 -0.89
CA LEU A 151 8.23 -11.10 -0.83
C LEU A 151 8.68 -10.87 0.61
N VAL A 152 9.97 -10.55 0.78
CA VAL A 152 10.55 -10.30 2.11
C VAL A 152 10.71 -8.80 2.37
N TYR A 153 11.07 -8.47 3.61
CA TYR A 153 11.26 -7.08 4.04
C TYR A 153 12.19 -6.30 3.12
N ASN A 154 11.76 -5.10 2.77
CA ASN A 154 12.46 -4.13 1.92
C ASN A 154 12.56 -4.52 0.43
N GLU A 155 12.01 -5.65 0.05
CA GLU A 155 11.94 -6.08 -1.35
C GLU A 155 10.91 -5.23 -2.10
N CYS A 156 11.26 -4.84 -3.33
CA CYS A 156 10.39 -4.09 -4.23
C CYS A 156 9.75 -5.03 -5.25
N ASP A 157 8.51 -4.73 -5.61
CA ASP A 157 7.78 -5.45 -6.66
C ASP A 157 6.73 -4.53 -7.30
N VAL A 158 6.12 -4.98 -8.39
CA VAL A 158 5.04 -4.29 -9.08
C VAL A 158 3.74 -5.08 -8.93
N LEU A 159 2.73 -4.50 -8.32
CA LEU A 159 1.38 -5.05 -8.31
C LEU A 159 0.63 -4.55 -9.55
N HIS A 160 0.06 -5.46 -10.31
CA HIS A 160 -0.69 -5.18 -11.52
C HIS A 160 -2.14 -5.63 -11.38
N THR A 161 -3.07 -4.78 -11.82
CA THR A 161 -4.48 -5.11 -11.96
C THR A 161 -5.03 -4.52 -13.25
N LYS A 162 -5.83 -5.31 -13.97
CA LYS A 162 -6.51 -4.94 -15.19
C LYS A 162 -7.97 -5.33 -15.07
N ALA A 163 -8.86 -4.35 -15.17
CA ALA A 163 -10.30 -4.55 -15.18
C ALA A 163 -10.84 -4.25 -16.57
N ILE A 164 -11.51 -5.22 -17.19
CA ILE A 164 -12.14 -5.10 -18.52
C ILE A 164 -13.65 -5.05 -18.32
N VAL A 165 -14.28 -4.08 -18.93
CA VAL A 165 -15.73 -3.83 -18.82
C VAL A 165 -16.33 -3.67 -20.19
N GLU A 166 -17.34 -4.49 -20.47
CA GLU A 166 -18.20 -4.34 -21.65
C GLU A 166 -19.38 -3.43 -21.32
N ASN A 167 -19.77 -2.56 -22.26
CA ASN A 167 -20.82 -1.56 -22.08
C ASN A 167 -20.59 -0.70 -20.82
N ASP A 168 -19.41 -0.06 -20.77
CA ASP A 168 -18.96 0.72 -19.64
C ASP A 168 -19.83 1.96 -19.41
N ASP A 169 -20.69 1.89 -18.40
CA ASP A 169 -21.54 2.98 -17.89
C ASP A 169 -20.96 3.69 -16.67
N ALA A 170 -19.74 3.28 -16.23
CA ALA A 170 -19.09 3.90 -15.09
C ALA A 170 -18.78 5.38 -15.33
N LYS A 171 -18.78 6.15 -14.24
CA LYS A 171 -18.39 7.56 -14.27
C LYS A 171 -16.93 7.68 -14.74
N PRO A 172 -16.63 8.62 -15.67
CA PRO A 172 -15.32 8.75 -16.26
C PRO A 172 -14.35 9.46 -15.29
N PHE A 173 -13.78 8.69 -14.37
CA PHE A 173 -12.72 9.19 -13.49
C PHE A 173 -11.77 8.07 -13.06
N LEU A 174 -10.54 8.45 -12.72
CA LEU A 174 -9.59 7.63 -11.99
C LEU A 174 -9.22 8.34 -10.70
N ALA A 175 -9.04 7.58 -9.61
CA ALA A 175 -8.73 8.16 -8.30
C ALA A 175 -7.69 7.34 -7.55
N GLN A 176 -6.79 8.03 -6.83
CA GLN A 176 -5.82 7.45 -5.93
C GLN A 176 -5.93 8.04 -4.54
N TYR A 177 -6.11 7.17 -3.55
CA TYR A 177 -6.04 7.52 -2.14
C TYR A 177 -4.58 7.52 -1.69
N VAL A 178 -4.08 8.67 -1.25
CA VAL A 178 -2.72 8.84 -0.76
C VAL A 178 -2.77 8.91 0.77
N LYS A 179 -2.65 7.76 1.43
CA LYS A 179 -2.60 7.66 2.89
C LYS A 179 -1.19 7.80 3.43
N GLU A 180 -0.21 7.40 2.66
CA GLU A 180 1.21 7.40 2.96
C GLU A 180 1.97 8.13 1.84
N PRO A 181 3.17 8.67 2.10
CA PRO A 181 3.94 9.36 1.06
C PRO A 181 4.21 8.46 -0.15
N ILE A 182 3.85 8.94 -1.32
CA ILE A 182 4.09 8.31 -2.63
C ILE A 182 5.00 9.25 -3.43
N ARG A 183 5.92 8.74 -4.24
CA ARG A 183 6.81 9.56 -5.08
C ARG A 183 6.08 10.25 -6.20
N PHE A 184 5.20 9.50 -6.89
CA PHE A 184 4.37 10.07 -7.94
C PHE A 184 3.15 9.21 -8.25
N ILE A 185 2.15 9.86 -8.84
CA ILE A 185 0.96 9.27 -9.44
C ILE A 185 0.93 9.69 -10.89
N ASN A 186 0.81 8.74 -11.79
CA ASN A 186 0.61 9.02 -13.21
C ASN A 186 -0.78 8.55 -13.63
N PHE A 187 -1.52 9.42 -14.27
CA PHE A 187 -2.79 9.13 -14.91
C PHE A 187 -2.65 9.23 -16.42
N LYS A 188 -3.11 8.21 -17.13
CA LYS A 188 -3.18 8.17 -18.59
C LYS A 188 -4.56 7.69 -19.03
N ILE A 189 -5.25 8.47 -19.85
CA ILE A 189 -6.57 8.18 -20.40
C ILE A 189 -6.44 8.16 -21.92
N GLU A 190 -6.67 7.01 -22.54
CA GLU A 190 -6.59 6.80 -23.98
C GLU A 190 -8.00 6.60 -24.56
N LEU A 191 -8.41 7.51 -25.44
CA LEU A 191 -9.72 7.56 -26.07
C LEU A 191 -9.56 7.44 -27.59
N TYR A 192 -9.27 6.22 -28.07
CA TYR A 192 -8.92 6.01 -29.47
C TYR A 192 -10.08 6.31 -30.46
N HIS A 193 -11.33 6.23 -29.99
CA HIS A 193 -12.52 6.57 -30.77
C HIS A 193 -12.81 8.08 -30.82
N ALA A 194 -12.07 8.91 -30.05
CA ALA A 194 -12.28 10.34 -30.06
C ALA A 194 -11.99 10.94 -31.44
N THR A 195 -12.95 11.72 -31.94
CA THR A 195 -12.82 12.45 -33.19
C THR A 195 -12.05 13.76 -33.04
N ASP A 196 -11.69 14.40 -34.13
CA ASP A 196 -10.99 15.70 -34.09
C ASP A 196 -11.86 16.84 -33.54
N LEU A 197 -13.16 16.61 -33.38
CA LEU A 197 -14.11 17.55 -32.76
C LEU A 197 -14.14 17.43 -31.23
N TYR A 198 -13.46 16.43 -30.65
CA TYR A 198 -13.40 16.25 -29.22
C TYR A 198 -12.48 17.28 -28.56
N ALA A 199 -13.03 18.39 -28.04
CA ALA A 199 -12.31 19.53 -27.50
C ALA A 199 -12.40 19.64 -25.97
N CYS A 200 -12.51 18.49 -25.25
CA CYS A 200 -12.64 18.47 -23.81
C CYS A 200 -11.29 18.57 -23.08
N GLU A 201 -11.36 19.04 -21.84
CA GLU A 201 -10.24 19.06 -20.92
C GLU A 201 -10.49 18.08 -19.77
N ALA A 202 -9.47 17.31 -19.38
CA ALA A 202 -9.51 16.53 -18.16
C ALA A 202 -9.15 17.42 -16.96
N LYS A 203 -9.95 17.32 -15.89
CA LYS A 203 -9.78 18.10 -14.66
C LYS A 203 -9.13 17.25 -13.59
N ILE A 204 -8.03 17.74 -13.03
CA ILE A 204 -7.34 17.11 -11.90
C ILE A 204 -7.77 17.84 -10.64
N THR A 205 -8.29 17.06 -9.68
CA THR A 205 -8.76 17.55 -8.39
C THR A 205 -8.15 16.78 -7.25
N ARG A 206 -8.16 17.37 -6.05
CA ARG A 206 -7.87 16.66 -4.80
C ARG A 206 -8.90 16.96 -3.73
N LYS A 207 -9.05 16.03 -2.79
CA LYS A 207 -9.99 16.15 -1.69
C LYS A 207 -9.41 15.49 -0.44
N PRO A 208 -9.53 16.08 0.77
CA PRO A 208 -9.09 15.44 2.00
C PRO A 208 -9.83 14.12 2.26
N ILE A 209 -9.10 13.08 2.68
CA ILE A 209 -9.67 11.75 2.96
C ILE A 209 -10.57 11.78 4.19
N ASP A 210 -10.21 12.56 5.21
CA ASP A 210 -10.93 12.70 6.49
C ASP A 210 -12.18 13.56 6.41
N LYS A 211 -12.38 14.29 5.30
CA LYS A 211 -13.51 15.18 5.07
C LYS A 211 -14.27 14.84 3.80
N PRO A 212 -15.09 13.78 3.80
CA PRO A 212 -15.77 13.31 2.58
C PRO A 212 -16.76 14.34 1.99
N ASN A 213 -17.21 15.31 2.77
CA ASN A 213 -18.10 16.38 2.32
C ASN A 213 -17.38 17.69 1.95
N ALA A 214 -16.03 17.73 2.03
CA ALA A 214 -15.30 18.89 1.59
C ALA A 214 -15.41 19.08 0.07
N ASN A 215 -15.34 20.33 -0.41
CA ASN A 215 -15.29 20.60 -1.84
C ASN A 215 -13.99 20.08 -2.45
N GLU A 216 -14.08 19.56 -3.66
CA GLU A 216 -12.90 19.20 -4.44
C GLU A 216 -12.09 20.45 -4.78
N GLN A 217 -10.79 20.41 -4.52
CA GLN A 217 -9.85 21.48 -4.88
C GLN A 217 -9.32 21.20 -6.29
N HIS A 218 -9.47 22.14 -7.19
CA HIS A 218 -8.88 22.07 -8.53
C HIS A 218 -7.35 22.20 -8.44
N ILE A 219 -6.62 21.33 -9.12
CA ILE A 219 -5.16 21.33 -9.20
C ILE A 219 -4.71 21.82 -10.61
N ALA A 220 -5.24 21.18 -11.65
CA ALA A 220 -4.86 21.43 -13.03
C ALA A 220 -5.95 21.00 -14.00
N SER A 221 -5.89 21.54 -15.22
CA SER A 221 -6.61 21.04 -16.38
C SER A 221 -5.62 20.58 -17.44
N VAL A 222 -5.92 19.48 -18.11
CA VAL A 222 -5.10 18.89 -19.17
C VAL A 222 -5.90 18.85 -20.46
N LYS A 223 -5.33 19.39 -21.53
CA LYS A 223 -5.91 19.32 -22.86
C LYS A 223 -5.70 17.95 -23.47
N PHE A 224 -6.63 17.55 -24.33
CA PHE A 224 -6.53 16.29 -25.08
C PHE A 224 -5.39 16.38 -26.09
N ASP A 225 -4.51 15.41 -26.07
CA ASP A 225 -3.43 15.26 -27.04
C ASP A 225 -3.92 14.41 -28.22
N TYR A 226 -4.20 15.06 -29.34
CA TYR A 226 -4.75 14.42 -30.53
C TYR A 226 -3.81 13.37 -31.17
N PRO A 227 -2.49 13.63 -31.29
CA PRO A 227 -1.54 12.66 -31.81
C PRO A 227 -1.56 11.33 -31.06
N THR A 228 -1.63 11.36 -29.75
CA THR A 228 -1.64 10.15 -28.91
C THR A 228 -3.05 9.72 -28.49
N LYS A 229 -4.09 10.49 -28.87
CA LYS A 229 -5.48 10.27 -28.47
C LYS A 229 -5.63 10.12 -26.95
N SER A 230 -4.93 10.94 -26.15
CA SER A 230 -4.87 10.76 -24.71
C SER A 230 -4.82 12.04 -23.88
N PHE A 231 -5.19 11.88 -22.59
CA PHE A 231 -4.79 12.80 -21.52
C PHE A 231 -3.70 12.12 -20.70
N THR A 232 -2.66 12.85 -20.34
CA THR A 232 -1.60 12.34 -19.45
C THR A 232 -1.27 13.40 -18.42
N TYR A 233 -1.26 13.01 -17.14
CA TYR A 233 -0.88 13.90 -16.04
C TYR A 233 -0.12 13.16 -14.96
N THR A 234 0.97 13.78 -14.49
CA THR A 234 1.79 13.23 -13.42
C THR A 234 1.79 14.18 -12.22
N ILE A 235 1.45 13.66 -11.05
CA ILE A 235 1.55 14.37 -9.78
C ILE A 235 2.82 13.88 -9.09
N ILE A 236 3.77 14.78 -8.87
CA ILE A 236 5.04 14.50 -8.19
C ILE A 236 4.86 14.81 -6.71
N GLU A 237 5.31 13.91 -5.83
CA GLU A 237 5.26 14.02 -4.38
C GLU A 237 3.87 14.44 -3.87
N PRO A 238 2.80 13.69 -4.21
CA PRO A 238 1.46 14.03 -3.76
C PRO A 238 1.39 14.02 -2.24
N GLU A 239 0.73 15.04 -1.69
CA GLU A 239 0.53 15.20 -0.25
C GLU A 239 -0.31 14.05 0.31
N ALA A 240 0.14 13.45 1.42
CA ALA A 240 -0.63 12.41 2.12
C ALA A 240 -1.88 13.00 2.80
N GLY A 241 -2.92 12.18 2.96
CA GLY A 241 -4.21 12.62 3.51
C GLY A 241 -5.21 13.08 2.44
N PHE A 242 -4.88 12.99 1.16
CA PHE A 242 -5.74 13.39 0.06
C PHE A 242 -6.10 12.24 -0.88
N VAL A 243 -7.27 12.35 -1.52
CA VAL A 243 -7.64 11.61 -2.72
C VAL A 243 -7.36 12.50 -3.91
N TYR A 244 -6.55 12.05 -4.83
CA TYR A 244 -6.30 12.70 -6.12
C TYR A 244 -7.14 12.03 -7.18
N LYS A 245 -7.77 12.83 -8.03
CA LYS A 245 -8.72 12.37 -9.04
C LYS A 245 -8.50 13.10 -10.35
N ILE A 246 -8.57 12.37 -11.46
CA ILE A 246 -8.70 12.92 -12.79
C ILE A 246 -10.10 12.58 -13.33
N ASN A 247 -10.80 13.58 -13.80
CA ASN A 247 -12.12 13.48 -14.41
C ASN A 247 -12.04 13.94 -15.86
N TRP A 248 -12.73 13.22 -16.74
CA TRP A 248 -12.86 13.61 -18.17
C TRP A 248 -14.29 13.41 -18.63
N GLU A 249 -14.60 13.88 -19.81
CA GLU A 249 -15.87 13.61 -20.48
C GLU A 249 -15.67 12.47 -21.49
N LYS A 250 -16.63 11.54 -21.57
CA LYS A 250 -16.59 10.52 -22.63
C LYS A 250 -16.92 11.18 -23.96
N PRO A 251 -16.17 10.90 -25.06
CA PRO A 251 -16.58 11.33 -26.38
C PRO A 251 -17.96 10.80 -26.72
N SER A 252 -18.78 11.61 -27.41
CA SER A 252 -20.05 11.12 -27.98
C SER A 252 -19.75 10.04 -29.02
N LEU A 253 -20.51 8.94 -28.95
CA LEU A 253 -20.45 7.84 -29.92
C LEU A 253 -21.08 8.26 -31.25
#